data_d51cd3210479d12bf1fda0768db5958c
#
_entry.id   d51cd3210479d12bf1fda0768db5958c
#
_cell.length_a   1.000
_cell.length_b   1.000
_cell.length_c   1.000
_cell.angle_alpha   90.00
_cell.angle_beta   90.00
_cell.angle_gamma   90.00
#
_symmetry.space_group_name_H-M   'P 1'
#
loop_
_entity.id
_entity.type
_entity.pdbx_description
1 polymer ?
#
loop_
_entity_poly.entity_id
_entity_poly.type
_entity_poly.pdbx_seq_one_letter_code
_entity_poly.pdbx_strand_id
1 'polypeptide(L)'
;MRQDSPGYDYLVTSEEQIDVEHFVALLNEDLGTEYQSIIQYTNHIAMITGAEFLGVIDELKLHIGQELSHAQVLAEQVSFLGGEPATIVPSVERANDSRNALKADLRLETDQLERYRQRFAQANELNLADVAEALRPLLEQTQEHVRDLRTALGD
;
A
#
# COMPACT_ATOMS: atom_id res chain seq x y z
N MET A 1 -31.73 -13.69 52.80
CA MET A 1 -30.37 -13.33 52.33
C MET A 1 -30.30 -13.66 50.84
N ARG A 2 -30.36 -12.66 49.96
CA ARG A 2 -30.11 -12.84 48.55
C ARG A 2 -28.72 -12.26 48.28
N GLN A 3 -27.83 -13.09 47.74
CA GLN A 3 -26.49 -12.67 47.33
C GLN A 3 -26.61 -12.03 45.94
N ASP A 4 -26.27 -10.76 45.91
CA ASP A 4 -26.09 -10.03 44.66
C ASP A 4 -24.77 -10.47 43.98
N SER A 5 -24.88 -11.06 42.83
CA SER A 5 -23.72 -11.33 41.94
C SER A 5 -23.32 -10.03 41.26
N PRO A 6 -22.05 -9.64 41.27
CA PRO A 6 -21.62 -8.46 40.48
C PRO A 6 -21.67 -8.80 38.99
N GLY A 7 -22.51 -8.04 38.29
CA GLY A 7 -22.52 -8.07 36.81
C GLY A 7 -21.16 -7.63 36.27
N TYR A 8 -20.53 -8.50 35.50
CA TYR A 8 -19.41 -8.12 34.68
C TYR A 8 -19.96 -7.34 33.49
N ASP A 9 -19.87 -6.02 33.55
CA ASP A 9 -20.00 -5.16 32.41
C ASP A 9 -18.81 -5.46 31.48
N TYR A 10 -19.05 -6.29 30.46
CA TYR A 10 -18.17 -6.34 29.30
C TYR A 10 -18.29 -5.01 28.59
N LEU A 11 -17.30 -4.13 28.79
CA LEU A 11 -17.06 -3.02 27.92
C LEU A 11 -16.74 -3.60 26.51
N VAL A 12 -17.79 -3.76 25.73
CA VAL A 12 -17.65 -3.91 24.28
C VAL A 12 -17.10 -2.58 23.83
N THR A 13 -15.79 -2.51 23.63
CA THR A 13 -15.20 -1.44 22.85
C THR A 13 -15.84 -1.52 21.47
N SER A 14 -16.71 -0.56 21.15
CA SER A 14 -17.21 -0.40 19.80
C SER A 14 -15.98 -0.23 18.91
N GLU A 15 -15.63 -1.25 18.14
CA GLU A 15 -14.77 -1.07 16.98
C GLU A 15 -15.45 0.03 16.18
N GLU A 16 -14.76 1.15 16.01
CA GLU A 16 -15.29 2.30 15.30
C GLU A 16 -15.53 1.83 13.85
N GLN A 17 -16.81 1.68 13.50
CA GLN A 17 -17.20 1.16 12.20
C GLN A 17 -16.72 2.14 11.14
N ILE A 18 -15.86 1.69 10.21
CA ILE A 18 -15.35 2.53 9.13
C ILE A 18 -16.52 3.06 8.29
N ASP A 19 -16.51 4.35 7.97
CA ASP A 19 -17.42 4.97 7.02
C ASP A 19 -16.72 5.30 5.69
N VAL A 20 -17.50 5.74 4.69
CA VAL A 20 -16.96 6.05 3.36
C VAL A 20 -15.97 7.22 3.41
N GLU A 21 -16.22 8.23 4.25
CA GLU A 21 -15.33 9.39 4.38
C GLU A 21 -13.96 8.97 4.92
N HIS A 22 -13.94 8.15 5.95
CA HIS A 22 -12.71 7.59 6.50
C HIS A 22 -12.00 6.69 5.47
N PHE A 23 -12.74 5.86 4.76
CA PHE A 23 -12.18 4.99 3.71
C PHE A 23 -11.52 5.81 2.58
N VAL A 24 -12.13 6.90 2.15
CA VAL A 24 -11.54 7.84 1.17
C VAL A 24 -10.24 8.45 1.68
N ALA A 25 -10.17 8.83 2.96
CA ALA A 25 -8.94 9.32 3.57
C ALA A 25 -7.83 8.27 3.52
N LEU A 26 -8.14 7.00 3.79
CA LEU A 26 -7.20 5.89 3.70
C LEU A 26 -6.73 5.62 2.26
N LEU A 27 -7.62 5.69 1.27
CA LEU A 27 -7.24 5.60 -0.15
C LEU A 27 -6.30 6.73 -0.57
N ASN A 28 -6.48 7.92 -0.04
CA ASN A 28 -5.60 9.06 -0.28
C ASN A 28 -4.21 8.88 0.36
N GLU A 29 -4.12 8.23 1.51
CA GLU A 29 -2.82 7.84 2.09
C GLU A 29 -2.10 6.85 1.17
N ASP A 30 -2.82 5.86 0.64
CA ASP A 30 -2.28 4.89 -0.29
C ASP A 30 -1.84 5.55 -1.61
N LEU A 31 -2.61 6.51 -2.13
CA LEU A 31 -2.25 7.31 -3.30
C LEU A 31 -0.93 8.06 -3.09
N GLY A 32 -0.76 8.70 -1.93
CA GLY A 32 0.51 9.34 -1.57
C GLY A 32 1.68 8.35 -1.55
N THR A 33 1.45 7.14 -1.07
CA THR A 33 2.47 6.07 -1.05
C THR A 33 2.85 5.60 -2.45
N GLU A 34 1.91 5.55 -3.40
CA GLU A 34 2.22 5.26 -4.80
C GLU A 34 3.13 6.33 -5.43
N TYR A 35 2.86 7.60 -5.17
CA TYR A 35 3.77 8.67 -5.59
C TYR A 35 5.15 8.55 -4.96
N GLN A 36 5.22 8.20 -3.68
CA GLN A 36 6.46 7.91 -2.99
C GLN A 36 7.24 6.77 -3.66
N SER A 37 6.57 5.66 -4.00
CA SER A 37 7.16 4.52 -4.70
C SER A 37 7.79 4.93 -6.04
N ILE A 38 7.07 5.69 -6.85
CA ILE A 38 7.55 6.17 -8.15
C ILE A 38 8.85 6.99 -7.99
N ILE A 39 8.88 7.91 -7.04
CA ILE A 39 10.05 8.76 -6.79
C ILE A 39 11.20 7.91 -6.23
N GLN A 40 10.92 7.05 -5.27
CA GLN A 40 11.91 6.21 -4.61
C GLN A 40 12.57 5.24 -5.60
N TYR A 41 11.79 4.53 -6.41
CA TYR A 41 12.30 3.65 -7.46
C TYR A 41 13.09 4.41 -8.52
N THR A 42 12.62 5.56 -8.95
CA THR A 42 13.34 6.41 -9.92
C THR A 42 14.73 6.76 -9.41
N ASN A 43 14.85 7.13 -8.13
CA ASN A 43 16.12 7.44 -7.50
C ASN A 43 17.01 6.20 -7.34
N HIS A 44 16.46 5.10 -6.85
CA HIS A 44 17.20 3.86 -6.63
C HIS A 44 17.72 3.24 -7.93
N ILE A 45 16.91 3.20 -8.99
CA ILE A 45 17.34 2.71 -10.32
C ILE A 45 18.57 3.47 -10.83
N ALA A 46 18.62 4.78 -10.63
CA ALA A 46 19.76 5.60 -11.04
C ALA A 46 21.04 5.36 -10.23
N MET A 47 20.91 4.81 -9.01
CA MET A 47 22.01 4.63 -8.07
C MET A 47 22.48 3.19 -7.93
N ILE A 48 21.64 2.20 -8.24
CA ILE A 48 21.98 0.77 -8.13
C ILE A 48 23.09 0.43 -9.12
N THR A 49 24.15 -0.20 -8.61
CA THR A 49 25.31 -0.65 -9.39
C THR A 49 25.67 -2.10 -9.02
N GLY A 50 26.30 -2.79 -9.93
CA GLY A 50 26.75 -4.17 -9.77
C GLY A 50 26.07 -5.10 -10.79
N ALA A 51 26.85 -6.04 -11.32
CA ALA A 51 26.37 -6.99 -12.33
C ALA A 51 25.22 -7.86 -11.82
N GLU A 52 25.24 -8.18 -10.53
CA GLU A 52 24.21 -8.95 -9.82
C GLU A 52 22.84 -8.27 -9.81
N PHE A 53 22.79 -6.95 -9.97
CA PHE A 53 21.55 -6.17 -9.93
C PHE A 53 20.98 -5.79 -11.30
N LEU A 54 21.64 -6.16 -12.40
CA LEU A 54 21.18 -5.77 -13.75
C LEU A 54 19.74 -6.23 -14.04
N GLY A 55 19.40 -7.46 -13.65
CA GLY A 55 18.06 -8.00 -13.85
C GLY A 55 17.00 -7.26 -13.04
N VAL A 56 17.29 -6.91 -11.79
CA VAL A 56 16.34 -6.21 -10.93
C VAL A 56 16.10 -4.76 -11.39
N ILE A 57 17.07 -4.12 -12.01
CA ILE A 57 16.87 -2.77 -12.57
C ILE A 57 15.76 -2.77 -13.61
N ASP A 58 15.71 -3.77 -14.48
CA ASP A 58 14.66 -3.88 -15.48
C ASP A 58 13.29 -4.15 -14.84
N GLU A 59 13.23 -5.00 -13.81
CA GLU A 59 12.01 -5.22 -13.03
C GLU A 59 11.53 -3.93 -12.32
N LEU A 60 12.44 -3.18 -11.69
CA LEU A 60 12.07 -1.91 -11.04
C LEU A 60 11.51 -0.88 -12.03
N LYS A 61 11.98 -0.86 -13.28
CA LYS A 61 11.41 -0.01 -14.33
C LYS A 61 9.98 -0.42 -14.69
N LEU A 62 9.68 -1.73 -14.73
CA LEU A 62 8.32 -2.22 -14.91
C LEU A 62 7.43 -1.83 -13.70
N HIS A 63 7.95 -1.99 -12.50
CA HIS A 63 7.23 -1.60 -11.28
C HIS A 63 6.81 -0.12 -11.33
N ILE A 64 7.69 0.81 -11.72
CA ILE A 64 7.32 2.24 -11.84
C ILE A 64 6.08 2.44 -12.71
N GLY A 65 5.99 1.78 -13.86
CA GLY A 65 4.82 1.85 -14.73
C GLY A 65 3.55 1.33 -14.06
N GLN A 66 3.68 0.26 -13.28
CA GLN A 66 2.57 -0.30 -12.51
C GLN A 66 2.15 0.62 -11.35
N GLU A 67 3.12 1.20 -10.62
CA GLU A 67 2.82 2.18 -9.55
C GLU A 67 2.07 3.41 -10.09
N LEU A 68 2.42 3.89 -11.29
CA LEU A 68 1.67 4.96 -11.93
C LEU A 68 0.23 4.54 -12.23
N SER A 69 0.02 3.32 -12.71
CA SER A 69 -1.32 2.77 -12.93
C SER A 69 -2.10 2.62 -11.63
N HIS A 70 -1.46 2.18 -10.54
CA HIS A 70 -2.06 2.10 -9.20
C HIS A 70 -2.52 3.48 -8.72
N ALA A 71 -1.65 4.50 -8.87
CA ALA A 71 -1.99 5.87 -8.51
C ALA A 71 -3.22 6.38 -9.28
N GLN A 72 -3.32 6.08 -10.58
CA GLN A 72 -4.47 6.44 -11.38
C GLN A 72 -5.76 5.78 -10.89
N VAL A 73 -5.72 4.47 -10.61
CA VAL A 73 -6.88 3.75 -10.06
C VAL A 73 -7.31 4.33 -8.72
N LEU A 74 -6.37 4.56 -7.80
CA LEU A 74 -6.70 5.14 -6.49
C LEU A 74 -7.31 6.53 -6.60
N ALA A 75 -6.75 7.39 -7.46
CA ALA A 75 -7.29 8.72 -7.70
C ALA A 75 -8.72 8.67 -8.28
N GLU A 76 -8.98 7.76 -9.21
CA GLU A 76 -10.31 7.54 -9.79
C GLU A 76 -11.31 7.07 -8.73
N GLN A 77 -10.92 6.12 -7.86
CA GLN A 77 -11.81 5.63 -6.80
C GLN A 77 -12.10 6.72 -5.75
N VAL A 78 -11.09 7.50 -5.35
CA VAL A 78 -11.28 8.66 -4.46
C VAL A 78 -12.28 9.64 -5.05
N SER A 79 -12.11 10.00 -6.32
CA SER A 79 -13.03 10.92 -7.04
C SER A 79 -14.43 10.34 -7.16
N PHE A 80 -14.56 9.07 -7.52
CA PHE A 80 -15.84 8.37 -7.63
C PHE A 80 -16.63 8.37 -6.31
N LEU A 81 -15.92 8.24 -5.18
CA LEU A 81 -16.51 8.27 -3.84
C LEU A 81 -16.76 9.69 -3.31
N GLY A 82 -16.54 10.71 -4.12
CA GLY A 82 -16.82 12.12 -3.78
C GLY A 82 -15.69 12.84 -3.05
N GLY A 83 -14.49 12.23 -2.96
CA GLY A 83 -13.32 12.85 -2.38
C GLY A 83 -12.48 13.62 -3.41
N GLU A 84 -11.46 14.31 -2.92
CA GLU A 84 -10.45 14.96 -3.73
C GLU A 84 -9.16 14.15 -3.70
N PRO A 85 -8.62 13.71 -4.84
CA PRO A 85 -7.36 12.94 -4.87
C PRO A 85 -6.20 13.72 -4.27
N ALA A 86 -5.46 13.07 -3.38
CA ALA A 86 -4.32 13.67 -2.69
C ALA A 86 -3.17 14.02 -3.64
N THR A 87 -2.43 15.07 -3.28
CA THR A 87 -1.23 15.53 -4.00
C THR A 87 0.02 15.56 -3.13
N ILE A 88 -0.10 15.07 -1.88
CA ILE A 88 1.00 15.08 -0.91
C ILE A 88 1.79 13.77 -1.08
N VAL A 89 3.12 13.91 -1.18
CA VAL A 89 4.05 12.78 -1.27
C VAL A 89 4.77 12.61 0.07
N PRO A 90 4.72 11.43 0.71
CA PRO A 90 5.53 11.13 1.89
C PRO A 90 7.02 11.23 1.61
N SER A 91 7.83 11.39 2.66
CA SER A 91 9.29 11.42 2.54
C SER A 91 9.83 10.13 1.94
N VAL A 92 10.69 10.28 0.93
CA VAL A 92 11.33 9.17 0.24
C VAL A 92 12.52 8.66 1.07
N GLU A 93 12.65 7.35 1.24
CA GLU A 93 13.79 6.74 1.87
C GLU A 93 14.99 6.69 0.92
N ARG A 94 16.12 7.23 1.34
CA ARG A 94 17.38 7.17 0.61
C ARG A 94 18.24 6.03 1.17
N ALA A 95 19.01 5.40 0.29
CA ALA A 95 19.96 4.35 0.67
C ALA A 95 21.37 4.68 0.18
N ASN A 96 22.38 4.20 0.90
CA ASN A 96 23.77 4.47 0.60
C ASN A 96 24.40 3.42 -0.33
N ASP A 97 23.75 2.27 -0.53
CA ASP A 97 24.21 1.18 -1.39
C ASP A 97 23.03 0.45 -2.03
N SER A 98 23.34 -0.36 -3.05
CA SER A 98 22.34 -1.05 -3.86
C SER A 98 21.46 -2.01 -3.04
N ARG A 99 22.07 -2.79 -2.14
CA ARG A 99 21.32 -3.76 -1.34
C ARG A 99 20.37 -3.10 -0.35
N ASN A 100 20.81 -2.01 0.29
CA ASN A 100 19.95 -1.23 1.19
C ASN A 100 18.84 -0.48 0.43
N ALA A 101 19.09 -0.05 -0.80
CA ALA A 101 18.06 0.49 -1.68
C ALA A 101 16.94 -0.54 -1.93
N LEU A 102 17.28 -1.76 -2.31
CA LEU A 102 16.31 -2.84 -2.52
C LEU A 102 15.57 -3.23 -1.23
N LYS A 103 16.24 -3.21 -0.08
CA LYS A 103 15.59 -3.45 1.22
C LYS A 103 14.59 -2.35 1.57
N ALA A 104 14.90 -1.09 1.26
CA ALA A 104 13.97 0.02 1.45
C ALA A 104 12.74 -0.13 0.56
N ASP A 105 12.92 -0.51 -0.70
CA ASP A 105 11.83 -0.79 -1.62
C ASP A 105 10.99 -1.98 -1.14
N LEU A 106 11.60 -3.04 -0.66
CA LEU A 106 10.87 -4.19 -0.10
C LEU A 106 10.03 -3.83 1.12
N ARG A 107 10.52 -2.97 2.02
CA ARG A 107 9.73 -2.48 3.15
C ARG A 107 8.51 -1.72 2.67
N LEU A 108 8.69 -0.80 1.73
CA LEU A 108 7.62 0.01 1.17
C LEU A 108 6.52 -0.86 0.54
N GLU A 109 6.91 -1.83 -0.30
CA GLU A 109 5.99 -2.76 -0.96
C GLU A 109 5.29 -3.70 0.03
N THR A 110 6.00 -4.17 1.05
CA THR A 110 5.41 -5.04 2.08
C THR A 110 4.33 -4.30 2.88
N ASP A 111 4.60 -3.05 3.25
CA ASP A 111 3.64 -2.21 3.94
C ASP A 111 2.43 -1.88 3.04
N GLN A 112 2.68 -1.64 1.76
CA GLN A 112 1.63 -1.35 0.79
C GLN A 112 0.74 -2.58 0.53
N LEU A 113 1.34 -3.77 0.44
CA LEU A 113 0.60 -5.03 0.30
C LEU A 113 -0.39 -5.23 1.47
N GLU A 114 0.07 -5.00 2.70
CA GLU A 114 -0.79 -5.12 3.88
C GLU A 114 -1.92 -4.08 3.87
N ARG A 115 -1.64 -2.85 3.48
CA ARG A 115 -2.67 -1.81 3.32
C ARG A 115 -3.71 -2.21 2.28
N TYR A 116 -3.32 -2.72 1.13
CA TYR A 116 -4.27 -3.15 0.11
C TYR A 116 -5.14 -4.32 0.54
N ARG A 117 -4.61 -5.25 1.33
CA ARG A 117 -5.43 -6.30 1.97
C ARG A 117 -6.52 -5.70 2.83
N GLN A 118 -6.16 -4.71 3.64
CA GLN A 118 -7.12 -3.98 4.49
C GLN A 118 -8.13 -3.20 3.66
N ARG A 119 -7.70 -2.46 2.63
CA ARG A 119 -8.61 -1.68 1.76
C ARG A 119 -9.61 -2.56 1.04
N PHE A 120 -9.16 -3.72 0.55
CA PHE A 120 -10.04 -4.70 -0.09
C PHE A 120 -11.13 -5.19 0.88
N ALA A 121 -10.76 -5.55 2.10
CA ALA A 121 -11.70 -5.97 3.14
C ALA A 121 -12.67 -4.82 3.51
N GLN A 122 -12.15 -3.61 3.73
CA GLN A 122 -12.95 -2.43 4.07
C GLN A 122 -13.96 -2.06 2.98
N ALA A 123 -13.56 -2.12 1.71
CA ALA A 123 -14.48 -1.87 0.59
C ALA A 123 -15.65 -2.87 0.60
N ASN A 124 -15.38 -4.13 0.88
CA ASN A 124 -16.44 -5.16 0.99
C ASN A 124 -17.33 -4.92 2.23
N GLU A 125 -16.79 -4.53 3.37
CA GLU A 125 -17.56 -4.18 4.56
C GLU A 125 -18.52 -2.99 4.32
N LEU A 126 -18.08 -2.04 3.49
CA LEU A 126 -18.88 -0.89 3.07
C LEU A 126 -19.88 -1.21 1.93
N ASN A 127 -19.94 -2.46 1.49
CA ASN A 127 -20.74 -2.91 0.33
C ASN A 127 -20.35 -2.22 -1.00
N LEU A 128 -19.09 -1.85 -1.13
CA LEU A 128 -18.49 -1.24 -2.33
C LEU A 128 -17.75 -2.30 -3.15
N ALA A 129 -18.46 -3.29 -3.66
CA ALA A 129 -17.90 -4.42 -4.40
C ALA A 129 -17.15 -3.99 -5.67
N ASP A 130 -17.63 -2.97 -6.36
CA ASP A 130 -17.01 -2.35 -7.52
C ASP A 130 -15.65 -1.71 -7.19
N VAL A 131 -15.56 -1.02 -6.06
CA VAL A 131 -14.31 -0.45 -5.55
C VAL A 131 -13.34 -1.57 -5.14
N ALA A 132 -13.80 -2.61 -4.45
CA ALA A 132 -12.98 -3.76 -4.10
C ALA A 132 -12.38 -4.42 -5.35
N GLU A 133 -13.17 -4.63 -6.41
CA GLU A 133 -12.69 -5.20 -7.67
C GLU A 133 -11.70 -4.25 -8.39
N ALA A 134 -11.89 -2.94 -8.31
CA ALA A 134 -10.91 -1.98 -8.85
C ALA A 134 -9.55 -2.04 -8.13
N LEU A 135 -9.53 -2.40 -6.84
CA LEU A 135 -8.30 -2.55 -6.05
C LEU A 135 -7.61 -3.91 -6.26
N ARG A 136 -8.28 -4.92 -6.82
CA ARG A 136 -7.71 -6.26 -6.99
C ARG A 136 -6.40 -6.28 -7.78
N PRO A 137 -6.25 -5.61 -8.93
CA PRO A 137 -4.98 -5.57 -9.65
C PRO A 137 -3.84 -4.97 -8.83
N LEU A 138 -4.12 -3.97 -7.99
CA LEU A 138 -3.13 -3.36 -7.11
C LEU A 138 -2.61 -4.39 -6.10
N LEU A 139 -3.52 -5.14 -5.49
CA LEU A 139 -3.20 -6.20 -4.54
C LEU A 139 -2.33 -7.29 -5.17
N GLU A 140 -2.68 -7.76 -6.36
CA GLU A 140 -1.97 -8.81 -7.08
C GLU A 140 -0.56 -8.36 -7.50
N GLN A 141 -0.44 -7.17 -8.11
CA GLN A 141 0.84 -6.63 -8.59
C GLN A 141 1.77 -6.27 -7.44
N THR A 142 1.26 -5.70 -6.35
CA THR A 142 2.09 -5.43 -5.16
C THR A 142 2.64 -6.72 -4.53
N GLN A 143 1.87 -7.82 -4.55
CA GLN A 143 2.40 -9.13 -4.15
C GLN A 143 3.55 -9.58 -5.07
N GLU A 144 3.45 -9.35 -6.37
CA GLU A 144 4.53 -9.65 -7.33
C GLU A 144 5.77 -8.81 -7.04
N HIS A 145 5.62 -7.51 -6.79
CA HIS A 145 6.72 -6.62 -6.43
C HIS A 145 7.47 -7.12 -5.18
N VAL A 146 6.74 -7.51 -4.13
CA VAL A 146 7.33 -8.08 -2.92
C VAL A 146 8.13 -9.36 -3.24
N ARG A 147 7.58 -10.24 -4.07
CA ARG A 147 8.24 -11.48 -4.47
C ARG A 147 9.52 -11.22 -5.27
N ASP A 148 9.46 -10.29 -6.23
CA ASP A 148 10.60 -9.95 -7.08
C ASP A 148 11.75 -9.33 -6.26
N LEU A 149 11.43 -8.43 -5.34
CA LEU A 149 12.42 -7.82 -4.44
C LEU A 149 13.03 -8.83 -3.47
N ARG A 150 12.24 -9.76 -2.93
CA ARG A 150 12.77 -10.87 -2.12
C ARG A 150 13.73 -11.73 -2.93
N THR A 151 13.34 -12.11 -4.13
CA THR A 151 14.21 -12.90 -5.03
C THR A 151 15.51 -12.17 -5.33
N ALA A 152 15.46 -10.86 -5.62
CA ALA A 152 16.66 -10.06 -5.86
C ALA A 152 17.58 -9.97 -4.64
N LEU A 153 17.03 -10.02 -3.44
CA LEU A 153 17.79 -10.00 -2.18
C LEU A 153 18.29 -11.38 -1.74
N GLY A 154 17.82 -12.47 -2.37
CA GLY A 154 18.17 -13.83 -2.03
C GLY A 154 17.39 -14.39 -0.84
N ASP A 155 16.19 -13.89 -0.58
CA ASP A 155 15.30 -14.29 0.51
C ASP A 155 14.20 -15.26 0.03
#